data_9bbcc5c0391be0e68ab47d9370d9c0e1
#
_entry.id   9bbcc5c0391be0e68ab47d9370d9c0e1
#
_cell.length_a   1.000
_cell.length_b   1.000
_cell.length_c   1.000
_cell.angle_alpha   90.00
_cell.angle_beta   90.00
_cell.angle_gamma   90.00
#
_symmetry.space_group_name_H-M   'P 1'
#
loop_
_entity.id
_entity.type
_entity.pdbx_description
1 polymer ?
#
loop_
_entity_poly.entity_id
_entity_poly.type
_entity_poly.pdbx_seq_one_letter_code
_entity_poly.pdbx_strand_id
1 'polypeptide(L)'
;MDRRSVLKGITVGAVAFGLRPSLSLAETKDSHAPWAALERQYGGRLGVAILDTGNGQRGGHRADERFLMCSTFKMLLAAAVLWRVDHGKEALDRRLVFGKEALLDYAPAASQHVGPPGMTLAQLCEAVVSLSDNTAANVLLAHLGGPSVVTDFARQLGDSITRLDHIEPELNRPSPDHVSDTTTPNAMLANLQKLMLGEVLSEPSRKRLTTWMLGTVTGKNLLRAGLPADWRVGDKTGRYDIQTNDVAIIWPPGRKPLLVAVYYENPARDTDARATVLSAAGRIVATM
;
A
#
# COMPACT_ATOMS: atom_id res chain seq x y z
N MET A 1 68.90 3.41 60.67
CA MET A 1 68.37 2.96 61.93
C MET A 1 66.83 3.00 61.82
N ASP A 2 66.06 2.06 61.99
CA ASP A 2 66.03 0.65 62.35
C ASP A 2 64.66 0.09 61.97
N ARG A 3 64.66 -1.05 61.43
CA ARG A 3 63.98 -2.30 61.75
C ARG A 3 62.43 -2.36 61.86
N ARG A 4 61.88 -3.16 60.90
CA ARG A 4 61.05 -4.35 61.11
C ARG A 4 59.65 -4.16 61.73
N SER A 5 58.61 -4.59 60.97
CA SER A 5 58.00 -5.90 61.22
C SER A 5 56.95 -6.27 60.13
N VAL A 6 57.07 -7.50 59.71
CA VAL A 6 56.20 -8.25 58.82
C VAL A 6 54.97 -8.70 59.63
N LEU A 7 53.78 -8.56 59.00
CA LEU A 7 52.62 -9.38 59.39
C LEU A 7 51.87 -9.79 58.15
N LYS A 8 51.88 -11.11 57.90
CA LYS A 8 51.16 -11.81 56.84
C LYS A 8 49.70 -11.87 57.25
N GLY A 9 48.82 -11.33 56.35
CA GLY A 9 47.38 -11.55 56.46
C GLY A 9 46.95 -12.37 55.20
N ILE A 10 46.53 -13.60 55.38
CA ILE A 10 45.96 -14.48 54.41
C ILE A 10 44.50 -14.05 54.24
N THR A 11 44.15 -13.50 53.06
CA THR A 11 42.75 -13.24 52.72
C THR A 11 42.28 -14.33 51.78
N VAL A 12 41.35 -15.15 52.26
CA VAL A 12 40.62 -16.18 51.48
C VAL A 12 39.69 -15.46 50.54
N GLY A 13 39.99 -15.51 49.22
CA GLY A 13 39.12 -14.98 48.20
C GLY A 13 37.93 -15.92 47.95
N ALA A 14 36.73 -15.44 48.26
CA ALA A 14 35.49 -16.08 47.86
C ALA A 14 35.27 -15.87 46.37
N VAL A 15 35.36 -16.94 45.57
CA VAL A 15 34.99 -16.92 44.16
C VAL A 15 33.47 -16.96 44.06
N ALA A 16 32.85 -15.79 43.84
CA ALA A 16 31.44 -15.71 43.53
C ALA A 16 31.24 -16.16 42.05
N PHE A 17 30.68 -17.36 41.87
CA PHE A 17 30.14 -17.80 40.58
C PHE A 17 28.92 -16.93 40.25
N GLY A 18 29.14 -15.89 39.46
CA GLY A 18 28.05 -15.09 38.87
C GLY A 18 27.33 -15.91 37.83
N LEU A 19 26.12 -16.37 38.14
CA LEU A 19 25.14 -16.81 37.17
C LEU A 19 24.86 -15.63 36.20
N ARG A 20 25.46 -15.67 35.03
CA ARG A 20 25.05 -14.79 33.91
C ARG A 20 23.68 -15.26 33.45
N PRO A 21 22.63 -14.40 33.46
CA PRO A 21 21.40 -14.74 32.77
C PRO A 21 21.74 -14.88 31.29
N SER A 22 21.54 -16.08 30.75
CA SER A 22 21.50 -16.30 29.32
C SER A 22 20.35 -15.47 28.79
N LEU A 23 20.64 -14.32 28.19
CA LEU A 23 19.72 -13.62 27.31
C LEU A 23 19.38 -14.61 26.19
N SER A 24 18.21 -15.22 26.30
CA SER A 24 17.58 -15.92 25.20
C SER A 24 17.44 -14.88 24.10
N LEU A 25 18.26 -14.97 23.06
CA LEU A 25 18.01 -14.31 21.79
C LEU A 25 16.69 -14.93 21.31
N ALA A 26 15.59 -14.20 21.51
CA ALA A 26 14.37 -14.50 20.81
C ALA A 26 14.73 -14.54 19.32
N GLU A 27 14.61 -15.71 18.71
CA GLU A 27 14.74 -15.86 17.25
C GLU A 27 13.81 -14.83 16.64
N THR A 28 14.38 -13.78 16.06
CA THR A 28 13.63 -12.84 15.21
C THR A 28 13.18 -13.69 14.01
N LYS A 29 11.92 -14.09 14.03
CA LYS A 29 11.28 -14.80 12.92
C LYS A 29 11.64 -14.01 11.66
N ASP A 30 12.38 -14.63 10.74
CA ASP A 30 12.77 -13.99 9.48
C ASP A 30 11.50 -13.60 8.73
N SER A 31 11.15 -12.33 8.81
CA SER A 31 9.93 -11.77 8.22
C SER A 31 9.95 -11.79 6.68
N HIS A 32 11.08 -12.15 6.06
CA HIS A 32 11.25 -12.27 4.61
C HIS A 32 11.02 -13.69 4.09
N ALA A 33 11.29 -14.71 4.90
CA ALA A 33 11.28 -16.11 4.47
C ALA A 33 9.97 -16.59 3.82
N PRO A 34 8.76 -16.28 4.34
CA PRO A 34 7.51 -16.73 3.74
C PRO A 34 7.25 -16.10 2.38
N TRP A 35 7.64 -14.84 2.17
CA TRP A 35 7.47 -14.13 0.89
C TRP A 35 8.40 -14.66 -0.19
N ALA A 36 9.67 -14.90 0.16
CA ALA A 36 10.64 -15.50 -0.75
C ALA A 36 10.23 -16.94 -1.12
N ALA A 37 9.64 -17.69 -0.20
CA ALA A 37 9.09 -19.02 -0.48
C ALA A 37 7.89 -18.95 -1.44
N LEU A 38 6.99 -17.97 -1.26
CA LEU A 38 5.86 -17.73 -2.14
C LEU A 38 6.32 -17.39 -3.57
N GLU A 39 7.31 -16.51 -3.73
CA GLU A 39 7.89 -16.18 -5.03
C GLU A 39 8.52 -17.40 -5.70
N ARG A 40 9.30 -18.20 -4.96
CA ARG A 40 9.89 -19.44 -5.51
C ARG A 40 8.83 -20.44 -5.96
N GLN A 41 7.76 -20.58 -5.20
CA GLN A 41 6.67 -21.52 -5.51
C GLN A 41 5.93 -21.16 -6.79
N TYR A 42 5.66 -19.87 -6.99
CA TYR A 42 4.81 -19.42 -8.10
C TYR A 42 5.60 -18.81 -9.26
N GLY A 43 6.88 -18.51 -9.07
CA GLY A 43 7.70 -17.79 -10.03
C GLY A 43 7.29 -16.31 -10.15
N GLY A 44 7.86 -15.62 -11.13
CA GLY A 44 7.62 -14.20 -11.35
C GLY A 44 8.43 -13.32 -10.40
N ARG A 45 7.98 -12.08 -10.19
CA ARG A 45 8.59 -11.11 -9.28
C ARG A 45 7.54 -10.58 -8.32
N LEU A 46 7.76 -10.80 -7.01
CA LEU A 46 6.84 -10.45 -5.93
C LEU A 46 7.45 -9.37 -5.05
N GLY A 47 6.84 -8.20 -5.00
CA GLY A 47 7.17 -7.13 -4.07
C GLY A 47 6.14 -7.05 -2.94
N VAL A 48 6.59 -7.05 -1.70
CA VAL A 48 5.71 -6.97 -0.52
C VAL A 48 6.29 -6.01 0.50
N ALA A 49 5.43 -5.18 1.07
CA ALA A 49 5.69 -4.48 2.32
C ALA A 49 4.48 -4.61 3.24
N ILE A 50 4.72 -4.87 4.52
CA ILE A 50 3.70 -5.01 5.54
C ILE A 50 4.10 -4.30 6.84
N LEU A 51 3.10 -3.75 7.53
CA LEU A 51 3.23 -3.14 8.85
C LEU A 51 2.09 -3.59 9.75
N ASP A 52 2.41 -4.24 10.86
CA ASP A 52 1.48 -4.38 12.00
C ASP A 52 1.53 -3.08 12.82
N THR A 53 0.46 -2.30 12.80
CA THR A 53 0.42 -1.02 13.53
C THR A 53 0.22 -1.20 15.04
N GLY A 54 -0.05 -2.42 15.48
CA GLY A 54 -0.21 -2.77 16.89
C GLY A 54 1.10 -2.82 17.65
N ASN A 55 2.11 -3.42 17.04
CA ASN A 55 3.43 -3.64 17.64
C ASN A 55 4.57 -2.95 16.87
N GLY A 56 4.27 -2.33 15.71
CA GLY A 56 5.26 -1.67 14.84
C GLY A 56 6.11 -2.64 14.00
N GLN A 57 5.82 -3.94 14.04
CA GLN A 57 6.57 -4.94 13.27
C GLN A 57 6.39 -4.72 11.77
N ARG A 58 7.50 -4.74 11.04
CA ARG A 58 7.56 -4.64 9.60
C ARG A 58 8.07 -5.93 8.98
N GLY A 59 7.61 -6.23 7.77
CA GLY A 59 8.09 -7.33 6.96
C GLY A 59 8.01 -6.98 5.49
N GLY A 60 8.58 -7.81 4.64
CA GLY A 60 8.50 -7.58 3.20
C GLY A 60 9.46 -8.44 2.40
N HIS A 61 9.38 -8.26 1.09
CA HIS A 61 10.23 -8.89 0.09
C HIS A 61 10.33 -7.96 -1.11
N ARG A 62 11.51 -7.74 -1.65
CA ARG A 62 11.75 -6.75 -2.72
C ARG A 62 11.05 -5.40 -2.47
N ALA A 63 10.99 -5.00 -1.18
CA ALA A 63 10.13 -3.92 -0.74
C ALA A 63 10.56 -2.53 -1.28
N ASP A 64 11.80 -2.40 -1.71
CA ASP A 64 12.38 -1.18 -2.30
C ASP A 64 12.60 -1.27 -3.81
N GLU A 65 12.21 -2.38 -4.44
CA GLU A 65 12.23 -2.50 -5.89
C GLU A 65 10.99 -1.81 -6.52
N ARG A 66 11.17 -1.26 -7.73
CA ARG A 66 10.10 -0.58 -8.44
C ARG A 66 9.17 -1.56 -9.15
N PHE A 67 7.88 -1.28 -9.08
CA PHE A 67 6.81 -1.97 -9.78
C PHE A 67 5.87 -0.95 -10.43
N LEU A 68 5.30 -1.29 -11.58
CA LEU A 68 4.21 -0.51 -12.17
C LEU A 68 3.04 -0.47 -11.20
N MET A 69 2.53 0.74 -10.94
CA MET A 69 1.40 0.92 -10.03
C MET A 69 0.12 0.33 -10.58
N CYS A 70 -0.06 0.35 -11.89
CA CYS A 70 -1.37 0.15 -12.47
C CYS A 70 -2.40 0.98 -11.67
N SER A 71 -3.62 0.52 -11.50
CA SER A 71 -4.66 1.29 -10.83
C SER A 71 -4.45 1.54 -9.33
N THR A 72 -3.36 1.10 -8.68
CA THR A 72 -3.14 1.44 -7.25
C THR A 72 -2.90 2.94 -7.02
N PHE A 73 -2.44 3.70 -8.03
CA PHE A 73 -2.31 5.15 -7.96
C PHE A 73 -3.62 5.88 -7.68
N LYS A 74 -4.77 5.27 -8.02
CA LYS A 74 -6.11 5.87 -7.89
C LYS A 74 -6.47 6.16 -6.43
N MET A 75 -5.89 5.43 -5.47
CA MET A 75 -5.98 5.76 -4.06
C MET A 75 -5.30 7.12 -3.76
N LEU A 76 -4.11 7.35 -4.30
CA LEU A 76 -3.38 8.61 -4.14
C LEU A 76 -4.11 9.75 -4.85
N LEU A 77 -4.67 9.52 -6.03
CA LEU A 77 -5.45 10.51 -6.77
C LEU A 77 -6.68 10.96 -5.98
N ALA A 78 -7.48 10.02 -5.47
CA ALA A 78 -8.64 10.35 -4.63
C ALA A 78 -8.23 11.07 -3.33
N ALA A 79 -7.12 10.66 -2.72
CA ALA A 79 -6.58 11.33 -1.54
C ALA A 79 -6.10 12.75 -1.85
N ALA A 80 -5.51 13.00 -3.01
CA ALA A 80 -5.13 14.35 -3.45
C ALA A 80 -6.35 15.28 -3.61
N VAL A 81 -7.46 14.75 -4.16
CA VAL A 81 -8.74 15.49 -4.20
C VAL A 81 -9.23 15.82 -2.79
N LEU A 82 -9.27 14.83 -1.89
CA LEU A 82 -9.71 15.03 -0.50
C LEU A 82 -8.82 16.03 0.23
N TRP A 83 -7.51 15.96 0.06
CA TRP A 83 -6.59 16.94 0.62
C TRP A 83 -6.88 18.37 0.13
N ARG A 84 -7.17 18.54 -1.16
CA ARG A 84 -7.55 19.85 -1.72
C ARG A 84 -8.88 20.34 -1.14
N VAL A 85 -9.83 19.45 -0.89
CA VAL A 85 -11.10 19.78 -0.21
C VAL A 85 -10.84 20.24 1.22
N ASP A 86 -10.01 19.53 1.98
CA ASP A 86 -9.65 19.88 3.36
C ASP A 86 -8.97 21.27 3.45
N HIS A 87 -8.32 21.71 2.36
CA HIS A 87 -7.67 23.03 2.27
C HIS A 87 -8.47 24.08 1.52
N GLY A 88 -9.77 23.83 1.29
CA GLY A 88 -10.68 24.81 0.65
C GLY A 88 -10.38 25.09 -0.83
N LYS A 89 -9.57 24.23 -1.49
CA LYS A 89 -9.20 24.37 -2.90
C LYS A 89 -10.16 23.65 -3.84
N GLU A 90 -10.96 22.74 -3.32
CA GLU A 90 -11.97 21.97 -4.05
C GLU A 90 -13.24 21.77 -3.21
N ALA A 91 -14.33 21.40 -3.89
CA ALA A 91 -15.60 21.05 -3.25
C ALA A 91 -16.07 19.70 -3.81
N LEU A 92 -16.46 18.76 -2.93
CA LEU A 92 -16.85 17.41 -3.32
C LEU A 92 -18.12 17.36 -4.19
N ASP A 93 -18.96 18.37 -4.12
CA ASP A 93 -20.17 18.53 -4.93
C ASP A 93 -19.92 19.20 -6.28
N ARG A 94 -18.71 19.74 -6.52
CA ARG A 94 -18.32 20.26 -7.84
C ARG A 94 -18.53 19.17 -8.89
N ARG A 95 -19.23 19.55 -9.99
CA ARG A 95 -19.50 18.65 -11.10
C ARG A 95 -18.52 18.86 -12.25
N LEU A 96 -18.06 17.75 -12.80
CA LEU A 96 -17.30 17.71 -14.04
C LEU A 96 -18.15 17.04 -15.12
N VAL A 97 -18.26 17.71 -16.25
CA VAL A 97 -18.97 17.21 -17.45
C VAL A 97 -17.94 16.73 -18.43
N PHE A 98 -18.14 15.55 -18.99
CA PHE A 98 -17.29 14.94 -20.00
C PHE A 98 -18.14 14.29 -21.10
N GLY A 99 -17.61 14.24 -22.31
CA GLY A 99 -18.28 13.68 -23.47
C GLY A 99 -17.95 12.21 -23.70
N LYS A 100 -18.52 11.64 -24.76
CA LYS A 100 -18.27 10.25 -25.16
C LYS A 100 -16.83 10.00 -25.57
N GLU A 101 -16.13 11.00 -26.06
CA GLU A 101 -14.73 10.96 -26.45
C GLU A 101 -13.76 10.69 -25.29
N ALA A 102 -14.20 10.94 -24.05
CA ALA A 102 -13.42 10.65 -22.85
C ALA A 102 -13.54 9.21 -22.39
N LEU A 103 -14.49 8.42 -22.94
CA LEU A 103 -14.75 7.07 -22.48
C LEU A 103 -13.62 6.13 -22.89
N LEU A 104 -13.14 5.37 -21.90
CA LEU A 104 -12.24 4.25 -22.07
C LEU A 104 -13.00 2.92 -21.91
N ASP A 105 -12.42 1.82 -22.36
CA ASP A 105 -13.04 0.49 -22.33
C ASP A 105 -13.52 0.08 -20.93
N TYR A 106 -12.77 0.45 -19.89
CA TYR A 106 -13.15 0.16 -18.51
C TYR A 106 -13.63 1.41 -17.79
N ALA A 107 -14.93 1.67 -17.91
CA ALA A 107 -15.61 2.85 -17.34
C ALA A 107 -16.96 2.47 -16.70
N PRO A 108 -16.99 1.62 -15.65
CA PRO A 108 -18.22 1.02 -15.13
C PRO A 108 -19.22 2.04 -14.55
N ALA A 109 -18.74 3.19 -14.06
CA ALA A 109 -19.57 4.28 -13.57
C ALA A 109 -19.65 5.43 -14.58
N ALA A 110 -18.52 5.90 -15.11
CA ALA A 110 -18.46 7.08 -15.96
C ALA A 110 -19.27 6.92 -17.25
N SER A 111 -19.35 5.70 -17.80
CA SER A 111 -20.14 5.43 -19.02
C SER A 111 -21.64 5.77 -18.87
N GLN A 112 -22.16 5.80 -17.65
CA GLN A 112 -23.56 6.09 -17.34
C GLN A 112 -23.83 7.60 -17.10
N HIS A 113 -22.79 8.43 -17.14
CA HIS A 113 -22.86 9.85 -16.75
C HIS A 113 -22.26 10.80 -17.80
N VAL A 114 -22.25 10.37 -19.06
CA VAL A 114 -21.78 11.19 -20.19
C VAL A 114 -22.71 12.37 -20.42
N GLY A 115 -22.15 13.57 -20.61
CA GLY A 115 -22.89 14.81 -20.80
C GLY A 115 -23.43 15.39 -19.49
N PRO A 116 -24.21 16.49 -19.58
CA PRO A 116 -24.79 17.11 -18.39
C PRO A 116 -25.76 16.17 -17.64
N PRO A 117 -25.76 16.17 -16.30
CA PRO A 117 -25.01 17.05 -15.40
C PRO A 117 -23.61 16.55 -15.05
N GLY A 118 -23.09 15.48 -15.67
CA GLY A 118 -21.81 14.88 -15.34
C GLY A 118 -21.77 14.24 -13.94
N MET A 119 -20.56 14.06 -13.40
CA MET A 119 -20.32 13.48 -12.07
C MET A 119 -19.75 14.50 -11.10
N THR A 120 -20.10 14.41 -9.82
CA THR A 120 -19.44 15.18 -8.78
C THR A 120 -18.03 14.66 -8.51
N LEU A 121 -17.13 15.49 -7.91
CA LEU A 121 -15.81 15.01 -7.48
C LEU A 121 -15.91 13.83 -6.51
N ALA A 122 -16.91 13.83 -5.62
CA ALA A 122 -17.17 12.70 -4.73
C ALA A 122 -17.49 11.42 -5.52
N GLN A 123 -18.37 11.48 -6.50
CA GLN A 123 -18.74 10.33 -7.35
C GLN A 123 -17.57 9.83 -8.19
N LEU A 124 -16.76 10.74 -8.76
CA LEU A 124 -15.55 10.37 -9.49
C LEU A 124 -14.53 9.69 -8.59
N CYS A 125 -14.27 10.23 -7.39
CA CYS A 125 -13.36 9.62 -6.41
C CYS A 125 -13.83 8.23 -5.96
N GLU A 126 -15.13 8.06 -5.70
CA GLU A 126 -15.71 6.75 -5.39
C GLU A 126 -15.54 5.77 -6.54
N ALA A 127 -15.83 6.19 -7.77
CA ALA A 127 -15.69 5.36 -8.97
C ALA A 127 -14.23 4.89 -9.17
N VAL A 128 -13.23 5.79 -8.99
CA VAL A 128 -11.82 5.42 -9.17
C VAL A 128 -11.31 4.50 -8.08
N VAL A 129 -11.77 4.64 -6.83
CA VAL A 129 -11.31 3.78 -5.73
C VAL A 129 -12.06 2.46 -5.72
N SER A 130 -13.39 2.50 -5.66
CA SER A 130 -14.22 1.31 -5.44
C SER A 130 -14.39 0.45 -6.69
N LEU A 131 -14.50 1.08 -7.88
CA LEU A 131 -14.74 0.41 -9.15
C LEU A 131 -13.53 0.39 -10.07
N SER A 132 -12.48 1.14 -9.72
CA SER A 132 -11.27 1.30 -10.55
C SER A 132 -11.53 1.92 -11.93
N ASP A 133 -12.54 2.78 -12.07
CA ASP A 133 -12.96 3.40 -13.33
C ASP A 133 -11.83 4.24 -13.95
N ASN A 134 -11.46 3.89 -15.20
CA ASN A 134 -10.34 4.53 -15.90
C ASN A 134 -10.73 5.90 -16.46
N THR A 135 -11.94 6.03 -16.97
CA THR A 135 -12.46 7.32 -17.47
C THR A 135 -12.56 8.33 -16.32
N ALA A 136 -13.14 7.93 -15.18
CA ALA A 136 -13.21 8.78 -14.01
C ALA A 136 -11.81 9.21 -13.54
N ALA A 137 -10.80 8.33 -13.63
CA ALA A 137 -9.41 8.67 -13.29
C ALA A 137 -8.86 9.76 -14.23
N ASN A 138 -9.01 9.60 -15.55
CA ASN A 138 -8.53 10.57 -16.52
C ASN A 138 -9.27 11.91 -16.40
N VAL A 139 -10.58 11.89 -16.12
CA VAL A 139 -11.36 13.12 -15.87
C VAL A 139 -10.84 13.87 -14.64
N LEU A 140 -10.54 13.16 -13.54
CA LEU A 140 -9.93 13.77 -12.36
C LEU A 140 -8.52 14.29 -12.64
N LEU A 141 -7.68 13.52 -13.33
CA LEU A 141 -6.32 13.95 -13.68
C LEU A 141 -6.36 15.21 -14.55
N ALA A 142 -7.20 15.25 -15.59
CA ALA A 142 -7.35 16.41 -16.46
C ALA A 142 -7.82 17.66 -15.67
N HIS A 143 -8.79 17.50 -14.77
CA HIS A 143 -9.28 18.58 -13.90
C HIS A 143 -8.19 19.14 -12.98
N LEU A 144 -7.33 18.28 -12.47
CA LEU A 144 -6.28 18.66 -11.51
C LEU A 144 -4.98 19.14 -12.16
N GLY A 145 -4.85 19.10 -13.49
CA GLY A 145 -3.68 19.58 -14.24
C GLY A 145 -2.75 18.49 -14.77
N GLY A 146 -3.19 17.24 -14.80
CA GLY A 146 -2.45 16.12 -15.39
C GLY A 146 -1.91 15.10 -14.38
N PRO A 147 -1.20 14.07 -14.86
CA PRO A 147 -0.73 12.97 -14.02
C PRO A 147 0.27 13.41 -12.93
N SER A 148 1.04 14.48 -13.18
CA SER A 148 2.01 15.00 -12.20
C SER A 148 1.39 15.35 -10.84
N VAL A 149 0.08 15.63 -10.78
CA VAL A 149 -0.60 15.90 -9.50
C VAL A 149 -0.45 14.76 -8.49
N VAL A 150 -0.41 13.51 -8.96
CA VAL A 150 -0.20 12.34 -8.09
C VAL A 150 1.25 12.31 -7.60
N THR A 151 2.21 12.61 -8.48
CA THR A 151 3.63 12.73 -8.13
C THR A 151 3.84 13.84 -7.10
N ASP A 152 3.29 15.02 -7.34
CA ASP A 152 3.41 16.18 -6.44
C ASP A 152 2.79 15.89 -5.08
N PHE A 153 1.64 15.22 -5.06
CA PHE A 153 1.01 14.80 -3.81
C PHE A 153 1.86 13.77 -3.07
N ALA A 154 2.45 12.78 -3.77
CA ALA A 154 3.38 11.85 -3.16
C ALA A 154 4.58 12.59 -2.52
N ARG A 155 5.14 13.62 -3.20
CA ARG A 155 6.22 14.47 -2.64
C ARG A 155 5.77 15.21 -1.36
N GLN A 156 4.53 15.71 -1.32
CA GLN A 156 3.96 16.31 -0.10
C GLN A 156 3.83 15.29 1.04
N LEU A 157 3.59 14.03 0.70
CA LEU A 157 3.64 12.93 1.68
C LEU A 157 5.07 12.55 2.10
N GLY A 158 6.11 13.18 1.53
CA GLY A 158 7.52 12.83 1.75
C GLY A 158 7.98 11.57 1.01
N ASP A 159 7.22 11.12 0.02
CA ASP A 159 7.57 10.01 -0.85
C ASP A 159 8.33 10.54 -2.09
N SER A 160 9.62 10.28 -2.15
CA SER A 160 10.49 10.66 -3.28
C SER A 160 10.50 9.63 -4.41
N ILE A 161 9.80 8.51 -4.25
CA ILE A 161 9.89 7.34 -5.13
C ILE A 161 8.73 7.28 -6.12
N THR A 162 7.49 7.31 -5.61
CA THR A 162 6.27 7.16 -6.41
C THR A 162 6.15 8.29 -7.43
N ARG A 163 5.84 7.95 -8.68
CA ARG A 163 5.53 8.93 -9.72
C ARG A 163 4.51 8.40 -10.70
N LEU A 164 3.69 9.30 -11.20
CA LEU A 164 2.74 9.08 -12.29
C LEU A 164 3.08 10.06 -13.41
N ASP A 165 3.31 9.53 -14.61
CA ASP A 165 3.77 10.29 -15.77
C ASP A 165 2.76 10.28 -16.92
N HIS A 166 1.96 9.22 -16.99
CA HIS A 166 0.98 9.02 -18.04
C HIS A 166 -0.44 8.92 -17.47
N ILE A 167 -1.42 9.00 -18.34
CA ILE A 167 -2.84 8.73 -18.03
C ILE A 167 -3.21 7.29 -18.42
N GLU A 168 -4.44 6.85 -18.09
CA GLU A 168 -4.97 5.57 -18.57
C GLU A 168 -5.18 5.62 -20.10
N PRO A 169 -4.86 4.56 -20.84
CA PRO A 169 -4.28 3.29 -20.38
C PRO A 169 -2.74 3.23 -20.40
N GLU A 170 -2.04 4.27 -20.88
CA GLU A 170 -0.59 4.27 -21.14
C GLU A 170 0.26 4.06 -19.88
N LEU A 171 -0.20 4.54 -18.73
CA LEU A 171 0.48 4.36 -17.43
C LEU A 171 0.73 2.90 -17.04
N ASN A 172 0.07 1.96 -17.70
CA ASN A 172 0.20 0.53 -17.41
C ASN A 172 1.32 -0.15 -18.24
N ARG A 173 1.93 0.57 -19.16
CA ARG A 173 2.98 0.04 -20.04
C ARG A 173 4.36 0.30 -19.44
N PRO A 174 5.26 -0.70 -19.43
CA PRO A 174 6.63 -0.46 -19.01
C PRO A 174 7.27 0.65 -19.85
N SER A 175 7.84 1.65 -19.19
CA SER A 175 8.59 2.71 -19.84
C SER A 175 10.07 2.32 -20.02
N PRO A 176 10.76 2.80 -21.06
CA PRO A 176 12.18 2.54 -21.25
C PRO A 176 13.08 2.99 -20.10
N ASP A 177 12.65 3.97 -19.32
CA ASP A 177 13.38 4.47 -18.14
C ASP A 177 13.19 3.58 -16.90
N HIS A 178 12.24 2.60 -16.96
CA HIS A 178 11.85 1.72 -15.84
C HIS A 178 11.45 2.44 -14.54
N VAL A 179 11.11 3.74 -14.61
CA VAL A 179 10.80 4.60 -13.47
C VAL A 179 9.42 5.22 -13.58
N SER A 180 8.98 5.57 -14.81
CA SER A 180 7.66 6.18 -15.05
C SER A 180 6.54 5.27 -14.58
N ASP A 181 5.52 5.85 -13.96
CA ASP A 181 4.29 5.19 -13.46
C ASP A 181 4.54 4.09 -12.42
N THR A 182 5.66 4.19 -11.68
CA THR A 182 6.07 3.19 -10.70
C THR A 182 6.05 3.71 -9.27
N THR A 183 6.03 2.75 -8.37
CA THR A 183 6.26 2.91 -6.93
C THR A 183 7.13 1.76 -6.41
N THR A 184 7.45 1.77 -5.12
CA THR A 184 7.94 0.59 -4.40
C THR A 184 6.90 0.16 -3.35
N PRO A 185 6.86 -1.12 -2.96
CA PRO A 185 5.98 -1.56 -1.87
C PRO A 185 6.13 -0.72 -0.59
N ASN A 186 7.36 -0.38 -0.18
CA ASN A 186 7.62 0.44 0.99
C ASN A 186 7.10 1.88 0.84
N ALA A 187 7.28 2.50 -0.32
CA ALA A 187 6.80 3.86 -0.56
C ALA A 187 5.27 3.90 -0.52
N MET A 188 4.59 2.97 -1.20
CA MET A 188 3.13 2.89 -1.20
C MET A 188 2.58 2.57 0.18
N LEU A 189 3.23 1.68 0.94
CA LEU A 189 2.86 1.37 2.32
C LEU A 189 2.96 2.61 3.23
N ALA A 190 4.02 3.40 3.08
CA ALA A 190 4.21 4.63 3.84
C ALA A 190 3.14 5.68 3.49
N ASN A 191 2.78 5.82 2.21
CA ASN A 191 1.67 6.66 1.77
C ASN A 191 0.35 6.19 2.38
N LEU A 192 0.03 4.90 2.29
CA LEU A 192 -1.17 4.32 2.90
C LEU A 192 -1.21 4.62 4.41
N GLN A 193 -0.10 4.45 5.13
CA GLN A 193 -0.03 4.73 6.56
C GLN A 193 -0.37 6.20 6.87
N LYS A 194 0.21 7.15 6.14
CA LYS A 194 -0.04 8.58 6.34
C LYS A 194 -1.47 8.98 6.03
N LEU A 195 -2.06 8.39 4.98
CA LEU A 195 -3.42 8.71 4.56
C LEU A 195 -4.48 8.10 5.47
N MET A 196 -4.27 6.88 5.95
CA MET A 196 -5.30 6.13 6.69
C MET A 196 -5.19 6.30 8.20
N LEU A 197 -3.98 6.57 8.73
CA LEU A 197 -3.70 6.61 10.17
C LEU A 197 -3.03 7.90 10.64
N GLY A 198 -2.53 8.73 9.70
CA GLY A 198 -1.90 10.01 10.00
C GLY A 198 -2.88 11.18 9.95
N GLU A 199 -2.32 12.39 9.95
CA GLU A 199 -3.05 13.67 9.99
C GLU A 199 -3.08 14.41 8.64
N VAL A 200 -2.66 13.75 7.55
CA VAL A 200 -2.62 14.36 6.20
C VAL A 200 -4.02 14.75 5.71
N LEU A 201 -4.99 13.89 5.99
CA LEU A 201 -6.40 14.15 5.69
C LEU A 201 -7.15 14.45 6.98
N SER A 202 -8.14 15.34 6.90
CA SER A 202 -9.10 15.54 7.97
C SER A 202 -9.82 14.23 8.32
N GLU A 203 -10.39 14.13 9.52
CA GLU A 203 -11.14 12.93 9.92
C GLU A 203 -12.29 12.60 8.94
N PRO A 204 -13.13 13.56 8.49
CA PRO A 204 -14.16 13.29 7.49
C PRO A 204 -13.59 12.75 6.17
N SER A 205 -12.50 13.34 5.66
CA SER A 205 -11.86 12.90 4.41
C SER A 205 -11.23 11.51 4.54
N ARG A 206 -10.55 11.22 5.63
CA ARG A 206 -10.00 9.91 5.94
C ARG A 206 -11.10 8.85 6.04
N LYS A 207 -12.21 9.16 6.73
CA LYS A 207 -13.37 8.28 6.81
C LYS A 207 -13.97 8.00 5.43
N ARG A 208 -14.04 9.00 4.57
CA ARG A 208 -14.55 8.88 3.20
C ARG A 208 -13.65 7.97 2.35
N LEU A 209 -12.34 8.19 2.37
CA LEU A 209 -11.38 7.32 1.69
C LEU A 209 -11.48 5.88 2.18
N THR A 210 -11.59 5.69 3.49
CA THR A 210 -11.80 4.38 4.10
C THR A 210 -13.08 3.71 3.58
N THR A 211 -14.18 4.45 3.50
CA THR A 211 -15.45 3.93 2.97
C THR A 211 -15.32 3.47 1.52
N TRP A 212 -14.67 4.25 0.67
CA TRP A 212 -14.45 3.89 -0.73
C TRP A 212 -13.56 2.64 -0.86
N MET A 213 -12.48 2.54 -0.07
CA MET A 213 -11.61 1.36 -0.08
C MET A 213 -12.33 0.10 0.44
N LEU A 214 -13.17 0.22 1.47
CA LEU A 214 -14.02 -0.88 1.95
C LEU A 214 -15.01 -1.35 0.88
N GLY A 215 -15.52 -0.42 0.05
CA GLY A 215 -16.44 -0.66 -1.05
C GLY A 215 -15.78 -1.24 -2.31
N THR A 216 -14.47 -1.48 -2.33
CA THR A 216 -13.77 -2.03 -3.50
C THR A 216 -14.35 -3.39 -3.91
N VAL A 217 -14.76 -3.49 -5.18
CA VAL A 217 -15.32 -4.73 -5.75
C VAL A 217 -14.28 -5.58 -6.49
N THR A 218 -13.13 -4.98 -6.84
CA THR A 218 -12.11 -5.61 -7.69
C THR A 218 -11.12 -6.49 -6.94
N GLY A 219 -11.13 -6.46 -5.59
CA GLY A 219 -10.18 -7.18 -4.72
C GLY A 219 -10.68 -8.53 -4.18
N LYS A 220 -11.91 -8.98 -4.52
CA LYS A 220 -12.54 -10.15 -3.92
C LYS A 220 -11.70 -11.43 -3.96
N ASN A 221 -10.96 -11.65 -5.04
CA ASN A 221 -10.13 -12.83 -5.28
C ASN A 221 -8.62 -12.58 -5.08
N LEU A 222 -8.24 -11.43 -4.48
CA LEU A 222 -6.85 -11.07 -4.18
C LEU A 222 -6.53 -11.28 -2.69
N LEU A 223 -5.93 -10.29 -2.02
CA LEU A 223 -5.59 -10.40 -0.58
C LEU A 223 -6.79 -10.84 0.26
N ARG A 224 -7.98 -10.28 0.00
CA ARG A 224 -9.22 -10.64 0.74
C ARG A 224 -9.50 -12.13 0.73
N ALA A 225 -9.29 -12.82 -0.38
CA ALA A 225 -9.56 -14.26 -0.50
C ALA A 225 -8.66 -15.13 0.38
N GLY A 226 -7.56 -14.59 0.87
CA GLY A 226 -6.64 -15.28 1.77
C GLY A 226 -6.82 -14.95 3.25
N LEU A 227 -7.66 -13.98 3.57
CA LEU A 227 -7.89 -13.51 4.93
C LEU A 227 -9.12 -14.17 5.55
N PRO A 228 -9.22 -14.28 6.90
CA PRO A 228 -10.44 -14.70 7.58
C PRO A 228 -11.64 -13.82 7.19
N ALA A 229 -12.81 -14.43 7.05
CA ALA A 229 -14.02 -13.78 6.54
C ALA A 229 -14.56 -12.64 7.45
N ASP A 230 -14.23 -12.69 8.73
CA ASP A 230 -14.62 -11.68 9.73
C ASP A 230 -13.66 -10.47 9.78
N TRP A 231 -12.57 -10.50 9.02
CA TRP A 231 -11.66 -9.36 8.94
C TRP A 231 -12.20 -8.31 7.95
N ARG A 232 -12.22 -7.06 8.38
CA ARG A 232 -12.57 -5.96 7.49
C ARG A 232 -11.36 -5.56 6.65
N VAL A 233 -11.57 -5.37 5.36
CA VAL A 233 -10.50 -5.05 4.39
C VAL A 233 -10.92 -3.87 3.54
N GLY A 234 -10.13 -2.81 3.55
CA GLY A 234 -10.21 -1.72 2.58
C GLY A 234 -9.00 -1.80 1.65
N ASP A 235 -9.22 -1.94 0.35
CA ASP A 235 -8.14 -2.15 -0.61
C ASP A 235 -8.28 -1.33 -1.89
N LYS A 236 -7.17 -1.15 -2.58
CA LYS A 236 -7.12 -0.67 -3.95
C LYS A 236 -6.26 -1.58 -4.78
N THR A 237 -6.87 -2.19 -5.79
CA THR A 237 -6.20 -3.11 -6.70
C THR A 237 -5.57 -2.40 -7.90
N GLY A 238 -4.61 -3.07 -8.54
CA GLY A 238 -4.05 -2.70 -9.83
C GLY A 238 -3.83 -3.95 -10.70
N ARG A 239 -4.30 -3.93 -11.95
CA ARG A 239 -4.11 -5.04 -12.89
C ARG A 239 -3.89 -4.52 -14.30
N TYR A 240 -2.94 -5.11 -14.98
CA TYR A 240 -2.74 -4.95 -16.41
C TYR A 240 -1.80 -6.05 -16.90
N ASP A 241 -2.01 -6.58 -18.11
CA ASP A 241 -1.16 -7.58 -18.77
C ASP A 241 -0.56 -8.61 -17.79
N ILE A 242 0.70 -8.43 -17.41
CA ILE A 242 1.45 -9.33 -16.50
C ILE A 242 1.35 -8.94 -15.02
N GLN A 243 0.78 -7.78 -14.69
CA GLN A 243 0.75 -7.23 -13.33
C GLN A 243 -0.54 -7.58 -12.59
N THR A 244 -0.41 -7.84 -11.29
CA THR A 244 -1.54 -7.91 -10.35
C THR A 244 -1.07 -7.40 -9.00
N ASN A 245 -1.67 -6.29 -8.55
CA ASN A 245 -1.27 -5.54 -7.36
C ASN A 245 -2.46 -5.39 -6.42
N ASP A 246 -2.17 -5.24 -5.11
CA ASP A 246 -3.19 -4.93 -4.12
C ASP A 246 -2.57 -4.17 -2.94
N VAL A 247 -3.18 -3.05 -2.58
CA VAL A 247 -2.75 -2.19 -1.47
C VAL A 247 -3.91 -2.09 -0.49
N ALA A 248 -3.70 -2.55 0.74
CA ALA A 248 -4.78 -2.78 1.68
C ALA A 248 -4.49 -2.27 3.09
N ILE A 249 -5.54 -1.77 3.75
CA ILE A 249 -5.63 -1.66 5.19
C ILE A 249 -6.61 -2.73 5.70
N ILE A 250 -6.18 -3.51 6.68
CA ILE A 250 -6.89 -4.69 7.16
C ILE A 250 -7.12 -4.54 8.66
N TRP A 251 -8.34 -4.74 9.12
CA TRP A 251 -8.71 -4.68 10.54
C TRP A 251 -9.08 -6.07 11.05
N PRO A 252 -8.10 -6.80 11.66
CA PRO A 252 -8.43 -8.02 12.40
C PRO A 252 -9.28 -7.69 13.63
N PRO A 253 -10.23 -8.55 14.02
CA PRO A 253 -11.03 -8.35 15.24
C PRO A 253 -10.15 -8.17 16.48
N GLY A 254 -10.43 -7.16 17.30
CA GLY A 254 -9.72 -6.89 18.55
C GLY A 254 -8.25 -6.45 18.42
N ARG A 255 -7.74 -6.22 17.21
CA ARG A 255 -6.36 -5.77 16.96
C ARG A 255 -6.33 -4.42 16.24
N LYS A 256 -5.18 -3.72 16.35
CA LYS A 256 -4.91 -2.58 15.49
C LYS A 256 -4.73 -3.03 14.04
N PRO A 257 -4.94 -2.14 13.06
CA PRO A 257 -4.91 -2.53 11.66
C PRO A 257 -3.52 -2.97 11.19
N LEU A 258 -3.52 -3.85 10.18
CA LEU A 258 -2.37 -4.18 9.36
C LEU A 258 -2.41 -3.34 8.08
N LEU A 259 -1.26 -2.89 7.61
CA LEU A 259 -1.10 -2.24 6.31
C LEU A 259 -0.27 -3.15 5.42
N VAL A 260 -0.70 -3.32 4.17
CA VAL A 260 -0.08 -4.26 3.22
C VAL A 260 -0.02 -3.62 1.84
N ALA A 261 1.12 -3.74 1.17
CA ALA A 261 1.26 -3.41 -0.24
C ALA A 261 1.91 -4.59 -0.95
N VAL A 262 1.20 -5.19 -1.91
CA VAL A 262 1.64 -6.34 -2.71
C VAL A 262 1.63 -5.98 -4.18
N TYR A 263 2.74 -6.21 -4.83
CA TYR A 263 2.96 -6.04 -6.26
C TYR A 263 3.48 -7.35 -6.83
N TYR A 264 2.84 -7.87 -7.86
CA TYR A 264 3.23 -9.12 -8.47
C TYR A 264 3.17 -9.03 -9.99
N GLU A 265 4.21 -9.50 -10.65
CA GLU A 265 4.26 -9.59 -12.11
C GLU A 265 4.78 -10.95 -12.55
N ASN A 266 4.10 -11.55 -13.52
CA ASN A 266 4.51 -12.82 -14.11
C ASN A 266 3.92 -12.98 -15.52
N PRO A 267 4.76 -12.94 -16.57
CA PRO A 267 4.29 -13.12 -17.96
C PRO A 267 3.84 -14.55 -18.28
N ALA A 268 4.29 -15.54 -17.48
CA ALA A 268 3.95 -16.95 -17.71
C ALA A 268 2.61 -17.36 -17.05
N ARG A 269 1.88 -16.42 -16.42
CA ARG A 269 0.62 -16.70 -15.71
C ARG A 269 -0.51 -15.81 -16.21
N ASP A 270 -1.69 -16.37 -16.33
CA ASP A 270 -2.92 -15.61 -16.58
C ASP A 270 -3.36 -14.84 -15.32
N THR A 271 -4.42 -14.06 -15.47
CA THR A 271 -4.94 -13.19 -14.41
C THR A 271 -5.41 -13.97 -13.18
N ASP A 272 -6.03 -15.14 -13.36
CA ASP A 272 -6.55 -15.93 -12.23
C ASP A 272 -5.43 -16.63 -11.46
N ALA A 273 -4.42 -17.13 -12.19
CA ALA A 273 -3.24 -17.69 -11.57
C ALA A 273 -2.45 -16.64 -10.78
N ARG A 274 -2.36 -15.38 -11.26
CA ARG A 274 -1.76 -14.28 -10.50
C ARG A 274 -2.62 -13.91 -9.27
N ALA A 275 -3.94 -13.91 -9.38
CA ALA A 275 -4.83 -13.69 -8.25
C ALA A 275 -4.63 -14.73 -7.13
N THR A 276 -4.35 -15.99 -7.50
CA THR A 276 -4.02 -17.07 -6.55
C THR A 276 -2.78 -16.73 -5.71
N VAL A 277 -1.77 -16.07 -6.29
CA VAL A 277 -0.56 -15.64 -5.57
C VAL A 277 -0.90 -14.56 -4.54
N LEU A 278 -1.73 -13.59 -4.89
CA LEU A 278 -2.14 -12.55 -3.95
C LEU A 278 -3.05 -13.10 -2.83
N SER A 279 -3.91 -14.08 -3.14
CA SER A 279 -4.67 -14.80 -2.13
C SER A 279 -3.74 -15.57 -1.17
N ALA A 280 -2.67 -16.21 -1.71
CA ALA A 280 -1.65 -16.85 -0.89
C ALA A 280 -0.89 -15.84 0.00
N ALA A 281 -0.61 -14.65 -0.52
CA ALA A 281 -0.07 -13.55 0.27
C ALA A 281 -1.02 -13.17 1.42
N GLY A 282 -2.32 -13.09 1.16
CA GLY A 282 -3.34 -12.87 2.19
C GLY A 282 -3.30 -13.91 3.32
N ARG A 283 -3.10 -15.20 2.98
CA ARG A 283 -2.94 -16.25 4.00
C ARG A 283 -1.70 -16.07 4.87
N ILE A 284 -0.59 -15.59 4.30
CA ILE A 284 0.61 -15.27 5.09
C ILE A 284 0.30 -14.10 6.03
N VAL A 285 -0.36 -13.04 5.55
CA VAL A 285 -0.78 -11.90 6.38
C VAL A 285 -1.66 -12.36 7.55
N ALA A 286 -2.55 -13.32 7.34
CA ALA A 286 -3.45 -13.84 8.37
C ALA A 286 -2.71 -14.57 9.52
N THR A 287 -1.45 -14.96 9.33
CA THR A 287 -0.63 -15.64 10.36
C THR A 287 0.25 -14.69 11.18
N MET A 288 0.23 -13.39 10.86
CA MET A 288 0.99 -12.36 11.56
C MET A 288 0.17 -11.73 12.68
#